data_0b6bda77e7fc4d42539ea183f198490a
#
_entry.id   0b6bda77e7fc4d42539ea183f198490a
#
_cell.length_a   1.000
_cell.length_b   1.000
_cell.length_c   1.000
_cell.angle_alpha   90.00
_cell.angle_beta   90.00
_cell.angle_gamma   90.00
#
_symmetry.space_group_name_H-M   'P 1'
#
loop_
_entity.id
_entity.type
_entity.pdbx_description
1 polymer ?
#
loop_
_entity_poly.entity_id
_entity_poly.type
_entity_poly.pdbx_seq_one_letter_code
_entity_poly.pdbx_strand_id
1 'polypeptide(L)'
;DSVEAAKRSPHIEGFAERDIDVLLMTDPIDEFWISTSPKYSEKSLISIARENVDLSKFAKEGEADEADDQNSDMSDVIVKLKAALGEKVSDIRVSSTLTSSPVRLVAADGGLDFNLERIMKAQNPDYTGSAKVLELNATHPIMQKLKAQPEETDQGLDALALVLFQQARILD
;
A
#
# COMPACT_ATOMS: atom_id res chain seq x y z
N ASP A 1 -13.93 -9.48 5.53
CA ASP A 1 -12.78 -10.33 5.16
C ASP A 1 -12.49 -11.32 6.29
N SER A 2 -11.81 -12.43 6.00
CA SER A 2 -11.47 -13.37 7.06
C SER A 2 -10.22 -12.90 7.82
N VAL A 3 -10.11 -13.27 9.10
CA VAL A 3 -8.90 -13.02 9.90
C VAL A 3 -7.65 -13.59 9.23
N GLU A 4 -7.79 -14.73 8.53
CA GLU A 4 -6.69 -15.37 7.81
C GLU A 4 -6.22 -14.54 6.60
N ALA A 5 -7.14 -13.88 5.90
CA ALA A 5 -6.78 -12.97 4.81
C ALA A 5 -6.10 -11.71 5.35
N ALA A 6 -6.66 -11.10 6.40
CA ALA A 6 -6.07 -9.93 7.05
C ALA A 6 -4.64 -10.18 7.54
N LYS A 7 -4.35 -11.37 8.13
CA LYS A 7 -3.00 -11.74 8.56
C LYS A 7 -1.98 -11.90 7.43
N ARG A 8 -2.43 -12.08 6.19
CA ARG A 8 -1.56 -12.20 5.00
C ARG A 8 -1.47 -10.92 4.20
N SER A 9 -2.13 -9.86 4.66
CA SER A 9 -2.14 -8.58 3.96
C SER A 9 -0.74 -7.93 3.98
N PRO A 10 -0.27 -7.38 2.86
CA PRO A 10 0.97 -6.61 2.81
C PRO A 10 1.01 -5.41 3.75
N HIS A 11 -0.16 -4.94 4.19
CA HIS A 11 -0.27 -3.80 5.10
C HIS A 11 0.33 -4.06 6.48
N ILE A 12 0.35 -5.32 6.95
CA ILE A 12 0.86 -5.66 8.29
C ILE A 12 2.37 -5.97 8.31
N GLU A 13 3.03 -6.16 7.17
CA GLU A 13 4.42 -6.64 7.10
C GLU A 13 5.37 -5.78 7.93
N GLY A 14 5.42 -4.48 7.68
CA GLY A 14 6.33 -3.57 8.36
C GLY A 14 6.04 -3.39 9.85
N PHE A 15 4.80 -3.64 10.28
CA PHE A 15 4.43 -3.61 11.70
C PHE A 15 4.88 -4.90 12.39
N ALA A 16 4.64 -6.05 11.77
CA ALA A 16 5.06 -7.34 12.31
C ALA A 16 6.59 -7.43 12.43
N GLU A 17 7.35 -6.89 11.49
CA GLU A 17 8.81 -6.85 11.54
C GLU A 17 9.36 -5.99 12.69
N ARG A 18 8.57 -5.02 13.15
CA ARG A 18 8.91 -4.11 14.27
C ARG A 18 8.27 -4.50 15.59
N ASP A 19 7.69 -5.70 15.67
CA ASP A 19 6.96 -6.19 16.86
C ASP A 19 5.83 -5.25 17.30
N ILE A 20 5.16 -4.59 16.33
CA ILE A 20 4.02 -3.72 16.58
C ILE A 20 2.73 -4.51 16.37
N ASP A 21 1.91 -4.58 17.40
CA ASP A 21 0.61 -5.24 17.34
C ASP A 21 -0.37 -4.46 16.45
N VAL A 22 -1.07 -5.18 15.56
CA VAL A 22 -2.12 -4.65 14.70
C VAL A 22 -3.46 -5.27 15.08
N LEU A 23 -4.46 -4.44 15.32
CA LEU A 23 -5.83 -4.88 15.54
C LEU A 23 -6.47 -5.25 14.20
N LEU A 24 -6.89 -6.51 14.07
CA LEU A 24 -7.57 -6.99 12.86
C LEU A 24 -9.08 -6.78 13.01
N MET A 25 -9.58 -5.78 12.34
CA MET A 25 -11.00 -5.41 12.31
C MET A 25 -11.64 -6.06 11.09
N THR A 26 -12.40 -7.13 11.28
CA THR A 26 -12.93 -7.95 10.17
C THR A 26 -14.46 -7.97 10.08
N ASP A 27 -15.14 -7.40 11.06
CA ASP A 27 -16.61 -7.28 11.05
C ASP A 27 -17.03 -5.97 10.36
N PRO A 28 -18.05 -5.97 9.50
CA PRO A 28 -18.55 -4.75 8.85
C PRO A 28 -18.95 -3.62 9.83
N ILE A 29 -19.30 -3.94 11.07
CA ILE A 29 -19.65 -2.94 12.08
C ILE A 29 -18.43 -2.18 12.61
N ASP A 30 -17.24 -2.75 12.48
CA ASP A 30 -16.01 -2.15 13.00
C ASP A 30 -15.72 -0.79 12.38
N GLU A 31 -16.03 -0.60 11.11
CA GLU A 31 -15.89 0.69 10.41
C GLU A 31 -16.73 1.81 11.06
N PHE A 32 -17.95 1.46 11.41
CA PHE A 32 -18.83 2.41 12.10
C PHE A 32 -18.37 2.68 13.52
N TRP A 33 -17.86 1.65 14.20
CA TRP A 33 -17.33 1.81 15.54
C TRP A 33 -16.08 2.71 15.57
N ILE A 34 -15.13 2.50 14.68
CA ILE A 34 -13.92 3.33 14.56
C ILE A 34 -14.28 4.78 14.19
N SER A 35 -15.25 5.00 13.28
CA SER A 35 -15.68 6.33 12.88
C SER A 35 -16.30 7.09 14.05
N THR A 36 -17.02 6.39 14.94
CA THR A 36 -17.69 6.99 16.11
C THR A 36 -16.76 7.13 17.30
N SER A 37 -15.84 6.18 17.47
CA SER A 37 -14.92 6.10 18.61
C SER A 37 -13.47 5.94 18.13
N PRO A 38 -12.86 7.02 17.57
CA PRO A 38 -11.52 6.96 16.99
C PRO A 38 -10.39 6.85 18.02
N LYS A 39 -10.74 6.73 19.31
CA LYS A 39 -9.76 6.66 20.40
C LYS A 39 -10.11 5.53 21.37
N TYR A 40 -9.08 4.90 21.88
CA TYR A 40 -9.15 3.96 22.99
C TYR A 40 -8.12 4.34 24.05
N SER A 41 -8.54 4.55 25.31
CA SER A 41 -7.67 4.98 26.42
C SER A 41 -6.72 6.13 26.05
N GLU A 42 -7.27 7.21 25.51
CA GLU A 42 -6.54 8.41 25.02
C GLU A 42 -5.60 8.17 23.82
N LYS A 43 -5.50 6.95 23.29
CA LYS A 43 -4.73 6.62 22.09
C LYS A 43 -5.61 6.64 20.87
N SER A 44 -5.16 7.31 19.81
CA SER A 44 -5.86 7.34 18.53
C SER A 44 -5.69 6.01 17.79
N LEU A 45 -6.78 5.49 17.22
CA LEU A 45 -6.76 4.38 16.30
C LEU A 45 -6.46 4.91 14.90
N ILE A 46 -5.54 4.28 14.19
CA ILE A 46 -5.11 4.66 12.85
C ILE A 46 -5.23 3.44 11.94
N SER A 47 -5.85 3.61 10.77
CA SER A 47 -5.90 2.56 9.74
C SER A 47 -4.53 2.41 9.08
N ILE A 48 -3.98 1.20 9.07
CA ILE A 48 -2.71 0.87 8.41
C ILE A 48 -2.83 0.77 6.88
N ALA A 49 -4.05 0.75 6.34
CA ALA A 49 -4.32 0.76 4.91
C ALA A 49 -4.31 2.17 4.29
N ARG A 50 -4.14 3.21 5.12
CA ARG A 50 -4.02 4.60 4.65
C ARG A 50 -2.58 4.96 4.35
N GLU A 51 -2.44 5.96 3.51
CA GLU A 51 -1.19 6.66 3.26
C GLU A 51 -0.64 7.29 4.56
N ASN A 52 0.69 7.44 4.64
CA ASN A 52 1.39 8.17 5.70
C ASN A 52 1.26 7.60 7.13
N VAL A 53 1.22 6.29 7.28
CA VAL A 53 1.47 5.71 8.60
C VAL A 53 2.95 5.84 8.92
N ASP A 54 3.28 6.81 9.75
CA ASP A 54 4.66 7.11 10.16
C ASP A 54 5.18 6.05 11.14
N LEU A 55 6.05 5.18 10.65
CA LEU A 55 6.77 4.18 11.46
C LEU A 55 8.16 4.67 11.91
N SER A 56 8.57 5.91 11.61
CA SER A 56 9.90 6.43 11.96
C SER A 56 10.19 6.39 13.45
N LYS A 57 9.15 6.56 14.28
CA LYS A 57 9.25 6.46 15.75
C LYS A 57 9.56 5.04 16.26
N PHE A 58 9.36 4.04 15.41
CA PHE A 58 9.61 2.62 15.67
C PHE A 58 10.71 2.07 14.77
N ALA A 59 11.36 2.95 13.99
CA ALA A 59 12.46 2.58 13.13
C ALA A 59 13.64 2.04 13.97
N LYS A 60 14.25 0.97 13.50
CA LYS A 60 15.53 0.53 14.02
C LYS A 60 16.59 1.55 13.63
N GLU A 61 17.64 1.70 14.47
CA GLU A 61 18.73 2.64 14.17
C GLU A 61 19.28 2.42 12.75
N GLY A 62 19.20 3.45 11.91
CA GLY A 62 19.68 3.47 10.52
C GLY A 62 18.62 3.39 9.42
N GLU A 63 17.35 3.07 9.72
CA GLU A 63 16.29 2.94 8.69
C GLU A 63 15.72 4.29 8.18
N ALA A 64 15.88 5.38 8.94
CA ALA A 64 15.23 6.66 8.60
C ALA A 64 15.88 7.39 7.41
N ASP A 65 17.18 7.19 7.18
CA ASP A 65 17.94 7.85 6.10
C ASP A 65 17.84 7.09 4.76
N GLU A 66 17.38 5.84 4.78
CA GLU A 66 17.33 4.99 3.58
C GLU A 66 16.10 5.27 2.68
N ALA A 67 15.02 5.82 3.20
CA ALA A 67 13.76 5.98 2.44
C ALA A 67 13.87 7.03 1.32
N ASP A 68 14.53 8.14 1.55
CA ASP A 68 14.72 9.20 0.55
C ASP A 68 15.72 8.78 -0.54
N ASP A 69 16.78 8.06 -0.17
CA ASP A 69 17.73 7.50 -1.12
C ASP A 69 17.07 6.42 -2.00
N GLN A 70 16.22 5.58 -1.45
CA GLN A 70 15.49 4.56 -2.20
C GLN A 70 14.47 5.14 -3.19
N ASN A 71 13.80 6.25 -2.87
CA ASN A 71 12.91 6.95 -3.79
C ASN A 71 13.69 7.49 -5.00
N SER A 72 14.84 8.11 -4.76
CA SER A 72 15.73 8.61 -5.82
C SER A 72 16.24 7.47 -6.72
N ASP A 73 16.60 6.36 -6.11
CA ASP A 73 17.14 5.18 -6.76
C ASP A 73 16.11 4.43 -7.63
N MET A 74 14.81 4.55 -7.31
CA MET A 74 13.70 3.90 -8.02
C MET A 74 12.95 4.84 -8.98
N SER A 75 13.43 6.06 -9.19
CA SER A 75 12.74 7.10 -9.98
C SER A 75 12.35 6.63 -11.39
N ASP A 76 13.26 5.95 -12.10
CA ASP A 76 13.02 5.49 -13.46
C ASP A 76 11.97 4.38 -13.50
N VAL A 77 12.00 3.46 -12.53
CA VAL A 77 10.98 2.40 -12.40
C VAL A 77 9.61 3.00 -12.10
N ILE A 78 9.54 3.99 -11.22
CA ILE A 78 8.31 4.71 -10.89
C ILE A 78 7.72 5.37 -12.13
N VAL A 79 8.53 6.09 -12.91
CA VAL A 79 8.08 6.76 -14.15
C VAL A 79 7.54 5.75 -15.15
N LYS A 80 8.25 4.64 -15.38
CA LYS A 80 7.84 3.56 -16.29
C LYS A 80 6.52 2.91 -15.85
N LEU A 81 6.41 2.54 -14.59
CA LEU A 81 5.18 1.94 -14.05
C LEU A 81 4.00 2.91 -14.09
N LYS A 82 4.24 4.21 -13.83
CA LYS A 82 3.19 5.24 -13.90
C LYS A 82 2.70 5.43 -15.33
N ALA A 83 3.58 5.39 -16.32
CA ALA A 83 3.21 5.42 -17.75
C ALA A 83 2.37 4.19 -18.13
N ALA A 84 2.76 3.00 -17.69
CA ALA A 84 2.05 1.74 -17.98
C ALA A 84 0.67 1.63 -17.28
N LEU A 85 0.54 2.11 -16.06
CA LEU A 85 -0.71 2.04 -15.30
C LEU A 85 -1.66 3.20 -15.58
N GLY A 86 -1.16 4.36 -15.99
CA GLY A 86 -1.97 5.54 -16.32
C GLY A 86 -2.90 5.94 -15.16
N GLU A 87 -4.17 6.12 -15.46
CA GLU A 87 -5.20 6.56 -14.50
C GLU A 87 -5.63 5.50 -13.47
N LYS A 88 -5.08 4.27 -13.53
CA LYS A 88 -5.42 3.20 -12.57
C LYS A 88 -4.92 3.49 -11.16
N VAL A 89 -3.89 4.34 -11.05
CA VAL A 89 -3.31 4.80 -9.81
C VAL A 89 -3.14 6.31 -9.84
N SER A 90 -3.32 6.97 -8.71
CA SER A 90 -3.07 8.42 -8.58
C SER A 90 -1.58 8.72 -8.51
N ASP A 91 -0.84 7.86 -7.82
CA ASP A 91 0.61 7.99 -7.68
C ASP A 91 1.28 6.64 -7.45
N ILE A 92 2.61 6.62 -7.60
CA ILE A 92 3.48 5.47 -7.31
C ILE A 92 4.67 5.97 -6.51
N ARG A 93 5.01 5.26 -5.43
CA ARG A 93 6.15 5.62 -4.58
C ARG A 93 6.78 4.39 -3.92
N VAL A 94 7.96 4.55 -3.35
CA VAL A 94 8.60 3.52 -2.54
C VAL A 94 7.93 3.45 -1.17
N SER A 95 7.70 2.24 -0.69
CA SER A 95 7.14 1.96 0.63
C SER A 95 8.23 1.92 1.69
N SER A 96 7.96 2.49 2.85
CA SER A 96 8.79 2.35 4.06
C SER A 96 8.41 1.15 4.94
N THR A 97 7.36 0.41 4.55
CA THR A 97 6.78 -0.63 5.40
C THR A 97 6.65 -1.99 4.73
N LEU A 98 6.81 -2.08 3.39
CA LEU A 98 6.85 -3.36 2.69
C LEU A 98 8.20 -4.03 2.91
N THR A 99 8.16 -5.32 3.25
CA THR A 99 9.36 -6.12 3.51
C THR A 99 9.46 -7.36 2.62
N SER A 100 8.38 -8.06 2.37
CA SER A 100 8.35 -9.28 1.55
C SER A 100 7.51 -9.16 0.28
N SER A 101 6.42 -8.42 0.31
CA SER A 101 5.58 -8.21 -0.87
C SER A 101 6.18 -7.20 -1.84
N PRO A 102 6.01 -7.37 -3.18
CA PRO A 102 6.57 -6.43 -4.16
C PRO A 102 5.83 -5.09 -4.20
N VAL A 103 4.53 -5.11 -4.00
CA VAL A 103 3.64 -3.94 -4.08
C VAL A 103 2.47 -4.06 -3.12
N ARG A 104 1.88 -2.90 -2.78
CA ARG A 104 0.54 -2.79 -2.17
C ARG A 104 -0.17 -1.55 -2.67
N LEU A 105 -1.49 -1.50 -2.51
CA LEU A 105 -2.27 -0.28 -2.71
C LEU A 105 -2.56 0.37 -1.35
N VAL A 106 -2.53 1.69 -1.31
CA VAL A 106 -2.96 2.48 -0.15
C VAL A 106 -3.94 3.55 -0.60
N ALA A 107 -4.88 3.90 0.27
CA ALA A 107 -5.76 5.03 0.01
C ALA A 107 -4.94 6.32 0.02
N ALA A 108 -5.11 7.16 -1.00
CA ALA A 108 -4.48 8.48 -1.03
C ALA A 108 -5.01 9.37 0.12
N ASP A 109 -4.25 10.42 0.45
CA ASP A 109 -4.64 11.37 1.50
C ASP A 109 -6.05 11.92 1.25
N GLY A 110 -6.91 11.82 2.26
CA GLY A 110 -8.32 12.20 2.17
C GLY A 110 -9.21 11.19 1.43
N GLY A 111 -8.65 10.09 0.91
CA GLY A 111 -9.42 9.00 0.31
C GLY A 111 -10.17 8.17 1.37
N LEU A 112 -11.20 7.47 0.91
CA LEU A 112 -11.91 6.50 1.76
C LEU A 112 -11.04 5.26 1.97
N ASP A 113 -11.15 4.68 3.17
CA ASP A 113 -10.58 3.37 3.46
C ASP A 113 -11.22 2.29 2.56
N PHE A 114 -10.46 1.26 2.22
CA PHE A 114 -10.90 0.20 1.30
C PHE A 114 -12.21 -0.48 1.72
N ASN A 115 -12.39 -0.72 3.01
CA ASN A 115 -13.61 -1.31 3.54
C ASN A 115 -14.82 -0.39 3.35
N LEU A 116 -14.65 0.91 3.63
CA LEU A 116 -15.70 1.89 3.43
C LEU A 116 -16.02 2.07 1.94
N GLU A 117 -15.01 2.03 1.08
CA GLU A 117 -15.17 2.06 -0.37
C GLU A 117 -15.97 0.85 -0.88
N ARG A 118 -15.72 -0.36 -0.33
CA ARG A 118 -16.48 -1.57 -0.65
C ARG A 118 -17.95 -1.44 -0.27
N ILE A 119 -18.23 -0.87 0.91
CA ILE A 119 -19.60 -0.60 1.34
C ILE A 119 -20.28 0.41 0.40
N MET A 120 -19.59 1.49 0.04
CA MET A 120 -20.10 2.51 -0.88
C MET A 120 -20.41 1.93 -2.27
N LYS A 121 -19.53 1.07 -2.80
CA LYS A 121 -19.77 0.36 -4.07
C LYS A 121 -20.96 -0.58 -4.02
N ALA A 122 -21.17 -1.26 -2.90
CA ALA A 122 -22.31 -2.14 -2.72
C ALA A 122 -23.65 -1.37 -2.69
N GLN A 123 -23.64 -0.12 -2.20
CA GLN A 123 -24.83 0.74 -2.15
C GLN A 123 -25.04 1.57 -3.41
N ASN A 124 -23.96 1.92 -4.10
CA ASN A 124 -24.00 2.71 -5.33
C ASN A 124 -23.06 2.11 -6.39
N PRO A 125 -23.63 1.34 -7.36
CA PRO A 125 -22.85 0.71 -8.43
C PRO A 125 -22.06 1.69 -9.31
N ASP A 126 -22.49 2.95 -9.41
CA ASP A 126 -21.83 4.00 -10.18
C ASP A 126 -20.65 4.66 -9.45
N TYR A 127 -20.39 4.25 -8.21
CA TYR A 127 -19.26 4.77 -7.44
C TYR A 127 -17.93 4.30 -8.04
N THR A 128 -17.14 5.21 -8.55
CA THR A 128 -15.87 4.92 -9.26
C THR A 128 -14.69 4.59 -8.35
N GLY A 129 -14.86 4.75 -7.04
CA GLY A 129 -13.78 4.56 -6.07
C GLY A 129 -12.94 5.81 -5.84
N SER A 130 -12.14 5.79 -4.78
CA SER A 130 -11.17 6.85 -4.48
C SER A 130 -9.83 6.59 -5.17
N ALA A 131 -9.06 7.66 -5.33
CA ALA A 131 -7.71 7.58 -5.86
C ALA A 131 -6.83 6.69 -4.97
N LYS A 132 -6.00 5.85 -5.58
CA LYS A 132 -5.11 4.90 -4.91
C LYS A 132 -3.67 5.18 -5.27
N VAL A 133 -2.79 5.01 -4.30
CA VAL A 133 -1.34 5.06 -4.49
C VAL A 133 -0.80 3.64 -4.49
N LEU A 134 0.05 3.31 -5.47
CA LEU A 134 0.76 2.05 -5.51
C LEU A 134 2.10 2.22 -4.80
N GLU A 135 2.30 1.50 -3.72
CA GLU A 135 3.58 1.46 -3.02
C GLU A 135 4.42 0.27 -3.49
N LEU A 136 5.71 0.54 -3.70
CA LEU A 136 6.70 -0.41 -4.21
C LEU A 136 7.68 -0.80 -3.11
N ASN A 137 8.05 -2.07 -3.05
CA ASN A 137 9.17 -2.53 -2.25
C ASN A 137 10.46 -2.44 -3.06
N ALA A 138 11.29 -1.42 -2.82
CA ALA A 138 12.53 -1.19 -3.56
C ALA A 138 13.52 -2.37 -3.46
N THR A 139 13.52 -3.10 -2.34
CA THR A 139 14.44 -4.23 -2.11
C THR A 139 13.94 -5.54 -2.73
N HIS A 140 12.69 -5.60 -3.20
CA HIS A 140 12.13 -6.82 -3.76
C HIS A 140 12.81 -7.20 -5.07
N PRO A 141 13.14 -8.51 -5.31
CA PRO A 141 13.87 -8.96 -6.49
C PRO A 141 13.25 -8.55 -7.83
N ILE A 142 11.93 -8.43 -7.92
CA ILE A 142 11.23 -7.95 -9.13
C ILE A 142 11.58 -6.49 -9.41
N MET A 143 11.57 -5.63 -8.38
CA MET A 143 11.90 -4.21 -8.53
C MET A 143 13.37 -4.00 -8.88
N GLN A 144 14.26 -4.77 -8.27
CA GLN A 144 15.70 -4.75 -8.62
C GLN A 144 15.97 -5.21 -10.06
N LYS A 145 15.21 -6.19 -10.55
CA LYS A 145 15.30 -6.61 -11.97
C LYS A 145 14.79 -5.53 -12.91
N LEU A 146 13.67 -4.87 -12.58
CA LEU A 146 13.12 -3.76 -13.37
C LEU A 146 14.12 -2.60 -13.46
N LYS A 147 14.76 -2.26 -12.34
CA LYS A 147 15.81 -1.23 -12.28
C LYS A 147 17.02 -1.57 -13.17
N ALA A 148 17.42 -2.83 -13.19
CA ALA A 148 18.57 -3.28 -13.97
C ALA A 148 18.29 -3.43 -15.47
N GLN A 149 17.04 -3.33 -15.92
CA GLN A 149 16.69 -3.45 -17.34
C GLN A 149 17.03 -2.18 -18.13
N PRO A 150 17.72 -2.30 -19.29
CA PRO A 150 17.95 -1.19 -20.20
C PRO A 150 16.63 -0.61 -20.70
N GLU A 151 16.60 0.70 -20.98
CA GLU A 151 15.40 1.44 -21.46
C GLU A 151 14.81 0.87 -22.76
N GLU A 152 15.62 0.19 -23.58
CA GLU A 152 15.21 -0.39 -24.87
C GLU A 152 14.40 -1.70 -24.74
N THR A 153 14.24 -2.25 -23.54
CA THR A 153 13.60 -3.57 -23.34
C THR A 153 12.23 -3.45 -22.66
N ASP A 154 11.40 -2.52 -23.09
CA ASP A 154 10.05 -2.33 -22.53
C ASP A 154 9.03 -3.43 -22.95
N GLN A 155 9.48 -4.47 -23.69
CA GLN A 155 8.59 -5.58 -24.03
C GLN A 155 8.14 -6.33 -22.77
N GLY A 156 6.86 -6.19 -22.43
CA GLY A 156 6.24 -6.87 -21.30
C GLY A 156 6.15 -6.03 -20.02
N LEU A 157 6.68 -4.80 -19.98
CA LEU A 157 6.57 -3.92 -18.82
C LEU A 157 5.09 -3.61 -18.49
N ASP A 158 4.29 -3.30 -19.51
CA ASP A 158 2.85 -3.01 -19.33
C ASP A 158 2.11 -4.21 -18.73
N ALA A 159 2.43 -5.43 -19.21
CA ALA A 159 1.85 -6.64 -18.69
C ALA A 159 2.28 -6.89 -17.24
N LEU A 160 3.56 -6.68 -16.92
CA LEU A 160 4.09 -6.82 -15.56
C LEU A 160 3.48 -5.78 -14.61
N ALA A 161 3.41 -4.52 -15.03
CA ALA A 161 2.78 -3.45 -14.26
C ALA A 161 1.32 -3.78 -13.93
N LEU A 162 0.58 -4.29 -14.93
CA LEU A 162 -0.80 -4.70 -14.74
C LEU A 162 -0.91 -5.90 -13.78
N VAL A 163 -0.03 -6.90 -13.89
CA VAL A 163 0.00 -8.05 -12.98
C VAL A 163 0.27 -7.60 -11.54
N LEU A 164 1.27 -6.75 -11.32
CA LEU A 164 1.59 -6.20 -10.00
C LEU A 164 0.41 -5.42 -9.41
N PHE A 165 -0.23 -4.58 -10.22
CA PHE A 165 -1.42 -3.83 -9.81
C PHE A 165 -2.60 -4.76 -9.46
N GLN A 166 -2.85 -5.80 -10.26
CA GLN A 166 -3.91 -6.76 -9.97
C GLN A 166 -3.60 -7.60 -8.73
N GLN A 167 -2.34 -7.98 -8.53
CA GLN A 167 -1.90 -8.66 -7.30
C GLN A 167 -2.19 -7.80 -6.07
N ALA A 168 -1.82 -6.53 -6.10
CA ALA A 168 -2.10 -5.61 -5.00
C ALA A 168 -3.61 -5.51 -4.73
N ARG A 169 -4.45 -5.43 -5.78
CA ARG A 169 -5.92 -5.40 -5.65
C ARG A 169 -6.55 -6.65 -5.05
N ILE A 170 -5.92 -7.81 -5.22
CA ILE A 170 -6.43 -9.09 -4.69
C ILE A 170 -6.07 -9.23 -3.21
N LEU A 171 -4.93 -8.65 -2.79
CA LEU A 171 -4.42 -8.74 -1.42
C LEU A 171 -4.98 -7.65 -0.49
N ASP A 172 -5.61 -6.61 -1.08
CA ASP A 172 -6.43 -5.61 -0.37
C ASP A 172 -7.84 -6.17 -0.10
#